data_aa4a8df47c7b36d2e7b2c147d57cb5be
#
_entry.id   aa4a8df47c7b36d2e7b2c147d57cb5be
#
_cell.length_a   1.000
_cell.length_b   1.000
_cell.length_c   1.000
_cell.angle_alpha   90.00
_cell.angle_beta   90.00
_cell.angle_gamma   90.00
#
_symmetry.space_group_name_H-M   'P 1'
#
loop_
_entity.id
_entity.type
_entity.pdbx_description
1 polymer ?
#
loop_
_entity_poly.entity_id
_entity_poly.type
_entity_poly.pdbx_seq_one_letter_code
_entity_poly.pdbx_strand_id
1 'polypeptide(L)'
;MLARRLVEKGVRFIELSCLTKGIGAGGAANPWDQHGDLKRGHGAMGAQVDQPIAALIKDLKQCDLLKDTLIVWAGEFGRTPFSQGSNGRDHNPFGFSVWLAGGGVKGGTAWGATDELGYHAVENVATIYDLWATVLHQLGVNHEKLTYRYGGRDFRLTDVHGGVMHDILA
;
A
#
# COMPACT_ATOMS: atom_id res chain seq x y z
N MET A 1 6.54 -18.77 6.78
CA MET A 1 7.05 -17.46 6.36
C MET A 1 7.48 -16.67 7.59
N LEU A 2 8.51 -15.78 7.47
CA LEU A 2 9.00 -15.00 8.62
C LEU A 2 7.93 -14.02 9.14
N ALA A 3 7.27 -13.28 8.24
CA ALA A 3 6.24 -12.31 8.62
C ALA A 3 5.13 -12.95 9.48
N ARG A 4 4.56 -14.08 9.08
CA ARG A 4 3.57 -14.80 9.90
C ARG A 4 4.11 -15.15 11.29
N ARG A 5 5.33 -15.66 11.37
CA ARG A 5 5.95 -15.99 12.67
C ARG A 5 6.12 -14.76 13.58
N LEU A 6 6.40 -13.59 13.00
CA LEU A 6 6.45 -12.33 13.76
C LEU A 6 5.07 -11.93 14.27
N VAL A 7 4.01 -12.10 13.45
CA VAL A 7 2.62 -11.90 13.89
C VAL A 7 2.29 -12.81 15.06
N GLU A 8 2.60 -14.11 14.99
CA GLU A 8 2.39 -15.06 16.10
C GLU A 8 3.13 -14.69 17.39
N LYS A 9 4.22 -13.93 17.27
CA LYS A 9 4.98 -13.41 18.41
C LYS A 9 4.49 -12.04 18.91
N GLY A 10 3.38 -11.53 18.37
CA GLY A 10 2.77 -10.28 18.78
C GLY A 10 3.43 -9.02 18.20
N VAL A 11 4.25 -9.14 17.15
CA VAL A 11 4.77 -7.97 16.45
C VAL A 11 3.62 -7.26 15.74
N ARG A 12 3.37 -6.01 16.11
CA ARG A 12 2.20 -5.24 15.70
C ARG A 12 2.33 -4.57 14.33
N PHE A 13 3.53 -4.29 13.89
CA PHE A 13 3.79 -3.66 12.59
C PHE A 13 5.00 -4.31 11.92
N ILE A 14 4.82 -4.75 10.68
CA ILE A 14 5.86 -5.43 9.90
C ILE A 14 5.88 -4.79 8.51
N GLU A 15 7.01 -4.24 8.14
CA GLU A 15 7.24 -3.73 6.79
C GLU A 15 8.07 -4.72 5.97
N LEU A 16 7.64 -4.98 4.75
CA LEU A 16 8.30 -5.83 3.79
C LEU A 16 8.63 -5.02 2.54
N SER A 17 9.90 -4.72 2.35
CA SER A 17 10.37 -4.02 1.15
C SER A 17 10.73 -5.02 0.04
N CYS A 18 10.19 -4.78 -1.16
CA CYS A 18 10.46 -5.59 -2.34
C CYS A 18 11.51 -4.90 -3.21
N LEU A 19 12.72 -4.75 -2.68
CA LEU A 19 13.86 -4.17 -3.38
C LEU A 19 14.84 -5.26 -3.78
N THR A 20 15.05 -5.44 -5.08
CA THR A 20 16.01 -6.42 -5.60
C THR A 20 16.98 -5.74 -6.53
N LYS A 21 18.28 -5.87 -6.25
CA LYS A 21 19.33 -5.36 -7.14
C LYS A 21 19.35 -6.17 -8.44
N GLY A 22 19.51 -5.48 -9.57
CA GLY A 22 19.70 -6.10 -10.88
C GLY A 22 18.42 -6.52 -11.61
N ILE A 23 17.23 -6.24 -11.07
CA ILE A 23 15.97 -6.44 -11.77
C ILE A 23 15.37 -5.07 -12.11
N GLY A 24 14.98 -4.91 -13.36
CA GLY A 24 14.47 -3.65 -13.91
C GLY A 24 15.45 -2.98 -14.86
N ALA A 25 15.01 -1.93 -15.54
CA ALA A 25 15.83 -1.15 -16.45
C ALA A 25 16.88 -0.33 -15.70
N GLY A 26 18.11 -0.41 -16.12
CA GLY A 26 19.17 0.51 -15.70
C GLY A 26 19.86 0.22 -14.37
N GLY A 27 19.60 -0.90 -13.70
CA GLY A 27 20.30 -1.24 -12.44
C GLY A 27 20.03 -0.27 -11.29
N ALA A 28 18.90 0.44 -11.33
CA ALA A 28 18.48 1.37 -10.32
C ALA A 28 18.32 0.70 -8.93
N ALA A 29 18.52 1.49 -7.88
CA ALA A 29 18.31 1.03 -6.51
C ALA A 29 16.84 0.69 -6.21
N ASN A 30 15.91 1.27 -6.97
CA ASN A 30 14.48 0.97 -6.94
C ASN A 30 14.03 0.34 -8.27
N PRO A 31 13.92 -0.99 -8.34
CA PRO A 31 13.54 -1.68 -9.57
C PRO A 31 12.07 -1.48 -9.97
N TRP A 32 11.22 -0.89 -9.14
CA TRP A 32 9.87 -0.46 -9.48
C TRP A 32 9.80 0.88 -10.19
N ASP A 33 10.88 1.67 -10.15
CA ASP A 33 10.95 3.00 -10.74
C ASP A 33 11.25 2.95 -12.24
N GLN A 34 10.25 2.57 -13.01
CA GLN A 34 10.36 2.22 -14.42
C GLN A 34 10.12 3.43 -15.35
N HIS A 35 11.06 4.35 -15.41
CA HIS A 35 11.06 5.45 -16.40
C HIS A 35 11.46 4.99 -17.82
N GLY A 36 11.78 3.72 -17.97
CA GLY A 36 12.04 3.05 -19.24
C GLY A 36 11.84 1.55 -19.10
N ASP A 37 11.57 0.87 -20.23
CA ASP A 37 11.38 -0.59 -20.32
C ASP A 37 10.38 -1.16 -19.27
N LEU A 38 9.25 -0.45 -19.11
CA LEU A 38 8.21 -0.74 -18.12
C LEU A 38 7.75 -2.21 -18.15
N LYS A 39 7.46 -2.72 -19.35
CA LYS A 39 6.92 -4.08 -19.51
C LYS A 39 7.86 -5.15 -18.94
N ARG A 40 9.15 -5.03 -19.22
CA ARG A 40 10.16 -5.98 -18.72
C ARG A 40 10.36 -5.81 -17.22
N GLY A 41 10.53 -4.57 -16.75
CA GLY A 41 10.78 -4.28 -15.34
C GLY A 41 9.61 -4.69 -14.45
N HIS A 42 8.39 -4.24 -14.74
CA HIS A 42 7.21 -4.61 -13.97
C HIS A 42 6.89 -6.11 -14.06
N GLY A 43 7.09 -6.72 -15.22
CA GLY A 43 6.92 -8.17 -15.38
C GLY A 43 7.86 -8.96 -14.47
N ALA A 44 9.14 -8.58 -14.40
CA ALA A 44 10.11 -9.20 -13.52
C ALA A 44 9.79 -8.99 -12.03
N MET A 45 9.40 -7.76 -11.65
CA MET A 45 9.03 -7.44 -10.26
C MET A 45 7.71 -8.12 -9.85
N GLY A 46 6.71 -8.11 -10.74
CA GLY A 46 5.44 -8.81 -10.50
C GLY A 46 5.64 -10.29 -10.23
N ALA A 47 6.48 -10.96 -11.02
CA ALA A 47 6.81 -12.37 -10.81
C ALA A 47 7.47 -12.66 -9.45
N GLN A 48 8.21 -11.70 -8.88
CA GLN A 48 8.83 -11.88 -7.56
C GLN A 48 7.85 -11.75 -6.40
N VAL A 49 6.83 -10.89 -6.52
CA VAL A 49 5.93 -10.59 -5.39
C VAL A 49 4.64 -11.42 -5.43
N ASP A 50 4.21 -11.88 -6.60
CA ASP A 50 2.94 -12.58 -6.78
C ASP A 50 2.82 -13.84 -5.90
N GLN A 51 3.74 -14.80 -6.06
CA GLN A 51 3.72 -16.03 -5.27
C GLN A 51 3.91 -15.79 -3.76
N PRO A 52 4.89 -14.99 -3.30
CA PRO A 52 5.04 -14.70 -1.87
C PRO A 52 3.82 -14.03 -1.24
N ILE A 53 3.16 -13.11 -1.93
CA ILE A 53 1.94 -12.45 -1.46
C ILE A 53 0.82 -13.48 -1.34
N ALA A 54 0.56 -14.26 -2.39
CA ALA A 54 -0.46 -15.30 -2.38
C ALA A 54 -0.20 -16.34 -1.28
N ALA A 55 1.06 -16.74 -1.08
CA ALA A 55 1.44 -17.66 -0.02
C ALA A 55 1.23 -17.07 1.37
N LEU A 56 1.56 -15.78 1.59
CA LEU A 56 1.34 -15.11 2.88
C LEU A 56 -0.15 -15.07 3.24
N ILE A 57 -1.00 -14.68 2.30
CA ILE A 57 -2.45 -14.61 2.53
C ILE A 57 -3.03 -16.00 2.85
N LYS A 58 -2.62 -17.02 2.09
CA LYS A 58 -3.05 -18.41 2.33
C LYS A 58 -2.57 -18.94 3.69
N ASP A 59 -1.32 -18.68 4.04
CA ASP A 59 -0.71 -19.12 5.31
C ASP A 59 -1.42 -18.45 6.51
N LEU A 60 -1.65 -17.14 6.46
CA LEU A 60 -2.41 -16.41 7.50
C LEU A 60 -3.85 -16.92 7.62
N LYS A 61 -4.50 -17.20 6.49
CA LYS A 61 -5.86 -17.75 6.48
C LYS A 61 -5.92 -19.16 7.09
N GLN A 62 -4.98 -20.03 6.75
CA GLN A 62 -4.89 -21.40 7.29
C GLN A 62 -4.62 -21.42 8.79
N CYS A 63 -3.89 -20.42 9.31
CA CYS A 63 -3.59 -20.29 10.73
C CYS A 63 -4.63 -19.47 11.50
N ASP A 64 -5.78 -19.10 10.89
CA ASP A 64 -6.82 -18.25 11.47
C ASP A 64 -6.32 -16.86 11.94
N LEU A 65 -5.25 -16.37 11.36
CA LEU A 65 -4.62 -15.09 11.70
C LEU A 65 -5.04 -13.94 10.77
N LEU A 66 -5.57 -14.24 9.58
CA LEU A 66 -5.89 -13.19 8.59
C LEU A 66 -6.98 -12.25 9.09
N LYS A 67 -7.92 -12.71 9.90
CA LYS A 67 -8.99 -11.90 10.48
C LYS A 67 -8.47 -10.78 11.39
N ASP A 68 -7.33 -11.04 12.07
CA ASP A 68 -6.70 -10.11 13.03
C ASP A 68 -5.43 -9.47 12.47
N THR A 69 -5.13 -9.69 11.17
CA THR A 69 -3.93 -9.17 10.51
C THR A 69 -4.32 -8.41 9.27
N LEU A 70 -4.14 -7.09 9.29
CA LEU A 70 -4.31 -6.25 8.10
C LEU A 70 -3.06 -6.30 7.24
N ILE A 71 -3.23 -6.65 5.99
CA ILE A 71 -2.19 -6.56 4.97
C ILE A 71 -2.50 -5.33 4.11
N VAL A 72 -1.51 -4.46 3.97
CA VAL A 72 -1.56 -3.30 3.07
C VAL A 72 -0.48 -3.49 2.01
N TRP A 73 -0.86 -3.41 0.74
CA TRP A 73 0.07 -3.36 -0.37
C TRP A 73 -0.09 -2.03 -1.10
N ALA A 74 0.99 -1.26 -1.16
CA ALA A 74 0.98 0.06 -1.75
C ALA A 74 2.36 0.39 -2.34
N GLY A 75 2.37 1.27 -3.32
CA GLY A 75 3.53 2.07 -3.67
C GLY A 75 3.40 3.46 -3.06
N GLU A 76 4.42 4.28 -3.24
CA GLU A 76 4.45 5.68 -2.77
C GLU A 76 3.50 6.59 -3.58
N PHE A 77 3.25 6.24 -4.84
CA PHE A 77 2.31 6.86 -5.79
C PHE A 77 2.05 5.89 -6.95
N GLY A 78 1.28 6.31 -7.94
CA GLY A 78 1.02 5.57 -9.16
C GLY A 78 1.94 5.94 -10.32
N ARG A 79 1.57 5.49 -11.50
CA ARG A 79 2.27 5.80 -12.76
C ARG A 79 1.32 6.46 -13.74
N THR A 80 1.84 7.38 -14.56
CA THR A 80 1.05 8.06 -15.57
C THR A 80 0.46 7.09 -16.59
N PRO A 81 -0.76 7.33 -17.10
CA PRO A 81 -1.35 6.49 -18.14
C PRO A 81 -0.72 6.71 -19.54
N PHE A 82 0.16 7.68 -19.66
CA PHE A 82 0.90 8.00 -20.88
C PHE A 82 2.39 7.71 -20.72
N SER A 83 3.09 7.53 -21.83
CA SER A 83 4.53 7.22 -21.82
C SER A 83 5.36 8.39 -21.43
N GLN A 84 6.38 8.11 -20.61
CA GLN A 84 7.58 8.92 -20.50
C GLN A 84 8.63 8.32 -21.42
N GLY A 85 9.21 9.13 -22.30
CA GLY A 85 10.06 8.62 -23.38
C GLY A 85 9.28 7.70 -24.32
N SER A 86 9.86 6.57 -24.69
CA SER A 86 9.22 5.62 -25.62
C SER A 86 8.35 4.57 -24.94
N ASN A 87 8.75 4.06 -23.76
CA ASN A 87 8.14 2.87 -23.15
C ASN A 87 8.20 2.85 -21.60
N GLY A 88 8.53 3.98 -20.98
CA GLY A 88 8.47 4.18 -19.53
C GLY A 88 7.16 4.83 -19.08
N ARG A 89 7.06 5.06 -17.77
CA ARG A 89 5.99 5.83 -17.15
C ARG A 89 6.58 6.77 -16.11
N ASP A 90 5.98 7.94 -15.96
CA ASP A 90 6.34 8.91 -14.93
C ASP A 90 5.53 8.67 -13.65
N HIS A 91 5.87 9.41 -12.60
CA HIS A 91 5.18 9.39 -11.32
C HIS A 91 3.79 10.04 -11.45
N ASN A 92 2.78 9.42 -10.85
CA ASN A 92 1.42 9.96 -10.79
C ASN A 92 0.87 9.92 -9.36
N PRO A 93 0.94 11.04 -8.60
CA PRO A 93 0.34 11.10 -7.27
C PRO A 93 -1.16 11.38 -7.28
N PHE A 94 -1.77 11.70 -8.43
CA PHE A 94 -3.16 12.16 -8.53
C PHE A 94 -4.19 11.03 -8.57
N GLY A 95 -3.76 9.82 -8.89
CA GLY A 95 -4.62 8.64 -8.92
C GLY A 95 -3.81 7.36 -8.97
N PHE A 96 -3.99 6.49 -7.97
CA PHE A 96 -3.37 5.17 -7.93
C PHE A 96 -4.16 4.22 -7.04
N SER A 97 -3.89 2.95 -7.17
CA SER A 97 -4.57 1.91 -6.41
C SER A 97 -3.67 1.34 -5.33
N VAL A 98 -4.27 1.08 -4.19
CA VAL A 98 -3.70 0.23 -3.13
C VAL A 98 -4.67 -0.93 -2.90
N TRP A 99 -4.20 -2.03 -2.32
CA TRP A 99 -5.13 -3.06 -1.87
C TRP A 99 -4.87 -3.46 -0.43
N LEU A 100 -5.95 -3.88 0.23
CA LEU A 100 -5.94 -4.33 1.62
C LEU A 100 -6.55 -5.73 1.70
N ALA A 101 -6.08 -6.53 2.67
CA ALA A 101 -6.66 -7.84 2.94
C ALA A 101 -6.61 -8.16 4.43
N GLY A 102 -7.64 -8.81 4.94
CA GLY A 102 -7.74 -9.20 6.35
C GLY A 102 -8.01 -8.03 7.29
N GLY A 103 -7.78 -8.23 8.59
CA GLY A 103 -7.87 -7.19 9.63
C GLY A 103 -9.18 -6.40 9.64
N GLY A 104 -10.33 -7.02 9.30
CA GLY A 104 -11.63 -6.36 9.34
C GLY A 104 -11.98 -5.51 8.11
N VAL A 105 -11.25 -5.63 7.00
CA VAL A 105 -11.67 -4.98 5.74
C VAL A 105 -12.65 -5.86 4.96
N LYS A 106 -13.59 -5.24 4.24
CA LYS A 106 -14.52 -5.93 3.34
C LYS A 106 -13.75 -6.50 2.14
N GLY A 107 -13.71 -7.82 2.04
CA GLY A 107 -13.08 -8.50 0.92
C GLY A 107 -13.96 -8.50 -0.34
N GLY A 108 -13.30 -8.55 -1.53
CA GLY A 108 -13.99 -8.66 -2.81
C GLY A 108 -14.69 -7.38 -3.27
N THR A 109 -14.32 -6.24 -2.73
CA THR A 109 -14.88 -4.92 -3.06
C THR A 109 -13.82 -4.03 -3.71
N ALA A 110 -14.26 -3.09 -4.53
CA ALA A 110 -13.49 -1.93 -4.96
C ALA A 110 -14.16 -0.67 -4.40
N TRP A 111 -13.37 0.29 -3.97
CA TRP A 111 -13.85 1.56 -3.42
C TRP A 111 -13.09 2.71 -4.04
N GLY A 112 -13.82 3.65 -4.59
CA GLY A 112 -13.28 4.75 -5.38
C GLY A 112 -13.00 4.37 -6.84
N ALA A 113 -12.81 5.38 -7.66
CA ALA A 113 -12.47 5.23 -9.06
C ALA A 113 -11.59 6.39 -9.55
N THR A 114 -10.84 6.13 -10.62
CA THR A 114 -10.15 7.16 -11.39
C THR A 114 -11.03 7.65 -12.54
N ASP A 115 -10.62 8.75 -13.18
CA ASP A 115 -11.15 9.20 -14.45
C ASP A 115 -10.96 8.12 -15.54
N GLU A 116 -11.55 8.35 -16.71
CA GLU A 116 -11.48 7.43 -17.84
C GLU A 116 -10.07 7.16 -18.35
N LEU A 117 -9.11 8.06 -18.08
CA LEU A 117 -7.72 7.92 -18.46
C LEU A 117 -6.87 7.23 -17.37
N GLY A 118 -7.41 7.04 -16.16
CA GLY A 118 -6.65 6.51 -15.03
C GLY A 118 -5.64 7.50 -14.44
N TYR A 119 -5.87 8.81 -14.61
CA TYR A 119 -4.92 9.83 -14.20
C TYR A 119 -5.28 10.47 -12.87
N HIS A 120 -6.52 10.93 -12.68
CA HIS A 120 -6.98 11.51 -11.42
C HIS A 120 -7.95 10.58 -10.69
N ALA A 121 -7.86 10.50 -9.38
CA ALA A 121 -8.92 9.94 -8.56
C ALA A 121 -10.12 10.91 -8.58
N VAL A 122 -11.32 10.41 -8.89
CA VAL A 122 -12.53 11.24 -9.07
C VAL A 122 -13.73 10.77 -8.26
N GLU A 123 -13.74 9.53 -7.81
CA GLU A 123 -14.81 8.97 -6.99
C GLU A 123 -14.25 8.46 -5.67
N ASN A 124 -14.92 8.80 -4.57
CA ASN A 124 -14.48 8.44 -3.20
C ASN A 124 -12.99 8.70 -2.99
N VAL A 125 -12.56 9.90 -3.34
CA VAL A 125 -11.14 10.28 -3.33
C VAL A 125 -10.58 10.14 -1.92
N ALA A 126 -9.56 9.30 -1.77
CA ALA A 126 -8.82 9.14 -0.51
C ALA A 126 -7.37 9.58 -0.69
N THR A 127 -6.82 10.12 0.36
CA THR A 127 -5.42 10.47 0.47
C THR A 127 -4.63 9.41 1.23
N ILE A 128 -3.30 9.51 1.21
CA ILE A 128 -2.46 8.66 2.06
C ILE A 128 -2.76 8.84 3.55
N TYR A 129 -3.21 10.03 3.95
CA TYR A 129 -3.61 10.32 5.33
C TYR A 129 -4.86 9.54 5.73
N ASP A 130 -5.82 9.38 4.82
CA ASP A 130 -7.05 8.60 5.05
C ASP A 130 -6.72 7.10 5.17
N LEU A 131 -5.81 6.61 4.33
CA LEU A 131 -5.30 5.24 4.44
C LEU A 131 -4.68 5.00 5.83
N TRP A 132 -3.77 5.87 6.27
CA TRP A 132 -3.11 5.71 7.57
C TRP A 132 -4.06 5.94 8.75
N ALA A 133 -5.03 6.86 8.65
CA ALA A 133 -6.08 7.00 9.67
C ALA A 133 -6.87 5.69 9.81
N THR A 134 -7.20 5.03 8.69
CA THR A 134 -7.90 3.75 8.67
C THR A 134 -7.06 2.62 9.23
N VAL A 135 -5.78 2.54 8.89
CA VAL A 135 -4.84 1.54 9.46
C VAL A 135 -4.72 1.71 10.97
N LEU A 136 -4.54 2.94 11.45
CA LEU A 136 -4.48 3.22 12.89
C LEU A 136 -5.79 2.86 13.60
N HIS A 137 -6.94 3.15 12.98
CA HIS A 137 -8.24 2.75 13.49
C HIS A 137 -8.35 1.23 13.67
N GLN A 138 -7.94 0.45 12.67
CA GLN A 138 -7.92 -1.03 12.73
C GLN A 138 -6.93 -1.56 13.79
N LEU A 139 -5.88 -0.81 14.11
CA LEU A 139 -4.98 -1.11 15.24
C LEU A 139 -5.55 -0.70 16.60
N GLY A 140 -6.76 -0.14 16.65
CA GLY A 140 -7.39 0.36 17.87
C GLY A 140 -6.83 1.70 18.35
N VAL A 141 -6.17 2.45 17.48
CA VAL A 141 -5.53 3.73 17.80
C VAL A 141 -6.36 4.88 17.22
N ASN A 142 -6.73 5.84 18.05
CA ASN A 142 -7.30 7.09 17.56
C ASN A 142 -6.17 7.98 17.04
N HIS A 143 -6.11 8.18 15.72
CA HIS A 143 -5.05 8.93 15.04
C HIS A 143 -5.03 10.42 15.41
N GLU A 144 -6.16 10.99 15.85
CA GLU A 144 -6.24 12.39 16.26
C GLU A 144 -5.68 12.62 17.67
N LYS A 145 -5.75 11.59 18.54
CA LYS A 145 -5.25 11.65 19.92
C LYS A 145 -3.81 11.17 20.04
N LEU A 146 -3.32 10.39 19.08
CA LEU A 146 -1.93 9.95 19.04
C LEU A 146 -1.05 11.09 18.57
N THR A 147 -0.44 11.79 19.50
CA THR A 147 0.42 12.94 19.22
C THR A 147 1.84 12.73 19.70
N TYR A 148 2.77 13.40 19.05
CA TYR A 148 4.16 13.52 19.43
C TYR A 148 4.53 15.00 19.57
N ARG A 149 5.01 15.39 20.76
CA ARG A 149 5.41 16.78 21.05
C ARG A 149 6.79 17.08 20.51
N TYR A 150 6.86 18.02 19.58
CA TYR A 150 8.13 18.49 19.04
C TYR A 150 8.06 20.00 18.71
N GLY A 151 9.11 20.75 19.04
CA GLY A 151 9.19 22.18 18.72
C GLY A 151 8.03 23.02 19.28
N GLY A 152 7.43 22.63 20.40
CA GLY A 152 6.28 23.34 21.01
C GLY A 152 4.91 22.99 20.40
N ARG A 153 4.85 22.14 19.36
CA ARG A 153 3.60 21.68 18.73
C ARG A 153 3.41 20.18 18.95
N ASP A 154 2.15 19.76 19.06
CA ASP A 154 1.76 18.35 19.04
C ASP A 154 1.48 17.91 17.59
N PHE A 155 2.28 16.97 17.09
CA PHE A 155 2.15 16.43 15.75
C PHE A 155 1.41 15.10 15.79
N ARG A 156 0.49 14.88 14.85
CA ARG A 156 -0.13 13.58 14.56
C ARG A 156 0.57 12.93 13.38
N LEU A 157 0.51 11.61 13.27
CA LEU A 157 1.00 10.90 12.07
C LEU A 157 0.27 11.31 10.79
N THR A 158 -1.00 11.70 10.93
CA THR A 158 -1.85 12.18 9.84
C THR A 158 -1.86 13.71 9.70
N ASP A 159 -1.01 14.42 10.45
CA ASP A 159 -0.97 15.89 10.56
C ASP A 159 -2.37 16.46 10.85
N VAL A 160 -2.86 17.39 10.06
CA VAL A 160 -4.20 17.98 10.20
C VAL A 160 -5.27 17.28 9.33
N HIS A 161 -4.87 16.21 8.65
CA HIS A 161 -5.66 15.47 7.68
C HIS A 161 -6.06 14.09 8.20
N GLY A 162 -6.69 13.32 7.33
CA GLY A 162 -7.05 11.91 7.53
C GLY A 162 -8.45 11.72 8.08
N GLY A 163 -9.25 10.99 7.33
CA GLY A 163 -10.54 10.45 7.74
C GLY A 163 -10.52 8.92 7.68
N VAL A 164 -11.16 8.26 8.63
CA VAL A 164 -11.29 6.80 8.59
C VAL A 164 -12.27 6.43 7.48
N MET A 165 -11.84 5.57 6.57
CA MET A 165 -12.66 5.06 5.46
C MET A 165 -13.58 3.93 5.96
N HIS A 166 -14.66 4.28 6.69
CA HIS A 166 -15.57 3.29 7.29
C HIS A 166 -16.26 2.38 6.27
N ASP A 167 -16.47 2.87 5.04
CA ASP A 167 -17.17 2.13 3.99
C ASP A 167 -16.44 0.85 3.55
N ILE A 168 -15.13 0.79 3.73
CA ILE A 168 -14.32 -0.40 3.41
C ILE A 168 -14.16 -1.36 4.60
N LEU A 169 -14.67 -1.02 5.77
CA LEU A 169 -14.58 -1.84 6.98
C LEU A 169 -15.81 -2.75 7.13
N ALA A 170 -15.60 -3.98 7.64
CA ALA A 170 -16.65 -4.99 7.85
C ALA A 170 -17.46 -4.76 9.12
#